data_6e2fcbe28769c1ed36bd68145221cef6
#
_entry.id   6e2fcbe28769c1ed36bd68145221cef6
#
_cell.length_a   1.000
_cell.length_b   1.000
_cell.length_c   1.000
_cell.angle_alpha   90.00
_cell.angle_beta   90.00
_cell.angle_gamma   90.00
#
_symmetry.space_group_name_H-M   'P 1'
#
loop_
_entity.id
_entity.type
_entity.pdbx_description
1 polymer ?
#
loop_
_entity_poly.entity_id
_entity_poly.type
_entity_poly.pdbx_seq_one_letter_code
_entity_poly.pdbx_strand_id
1 'polypeptide(L)'
;MVIGVDFDNTIVCYDDLFHRIAVERGLVPSGLEPRKNEVRDFLRNAGQETAWTELQGYVYGPGMVEAPVFSGAIEFFVRAKRSELPIYIISHKTRNPVVGPTHDLHQAARDWLARHGFFDRVKIGLPPERVFFGATRREKIDHIIRLKCTHFIDDLEETFGDDSFPRDVEKILFTAQLPARAVPGVRVASDWAQIQNYVFDATN
;
A
#
# COMPACT_ATOMS: atom_id res chain seq x y z
N MET A 1 -10.37 0.10 -19.36
CA MET A 1 -9.30 0.07 -18.31
C MET A 1 -9.97 0.02 -16.95
N VAL A 2 -9.49 -0.84 -16.03
CA VAL A 2 -9.91 -0.94 -14.62
C VAL A 2 -8.65 -0.97 -13.78
N ILE A 3 -8.52 -0.09 -12.78
CA ILE A 3 -7.30 0.10 -12.01
C ILE A 3 -7.50 -0.44 -10.61
N GLY A 4 -6.63 -1.37 -10.17
CA GLY A 4 -6.49 -1.76 -8.77
C GLY A 4 -5.23 -1.14 -8.18
N VAL A 5 -5.31 -0.70 -6.93
CA VAL A 5 -4.19 -0.07 -6.20
C VAL A 5 -4.10 -0.70 -4.83
N ASP A 6 -2.91 -1.15 -4.44
CA ASP A 6 -2.65 -1.53 -3.07
C ASP A 6 -2.69 -0.31 -2.14
N PHE A 7 -2.76 -0.55 -0.83
CA PHE A 7 -2.95 0.49 0.15
C PHE A 7 -1.70 0.79 0.97
N ASP A 8 -1.18 -0.22 1.68
CA ASP A 8 -0.07 -0.05 2.62
C ASP A 8 1.26 0.10 1.86
N ASN A 9 2.02 1.15 2.09
CA ASN A 9 3.25 1.54 1.36
C ASN A 9 3.09 1.77 -0.15
N THR A 10 1.87 1.83 -0.61
CA THR A 10 1.55 2.23 -2.00
C THR A 10 0.83 3.57 -2.01
N ILE A 11 -0.28 3.72 -1.29
CA ILE A 11 -0.99 5.00 -1.09
C ILE A 11 -0.49 5.68 0.18
N VAL A 12 -0.37 4.91 1.27
CA VAL A 12 0.08 5.37 2.59
C VAL A 12 1.58 5.19 2.71
N CYS A 13 2.30 6.24 3.09
CA CYS A 13 3.73 6.19 3.39
C CYS A 13 3.95 5.95 4.87
N TYR A 14 4.53 4.81 5.23
CA TYR A 14 4.78 4.47 6.62
C TYR A 14 6.23 4.61 7.08
N ASP A 15 7.16 4.91 6.19
CA ASP A 15 8.60 4.82 6.46
C ASP A 15 9.02 5.63 7.69
N ASP A 16 8.75 6.94 7.68
CA ASP A 16 9.08 7.82 8.79
C ASP A 16 8.30 7.46 10.06
N LEU A 17 7.06 7.02 9.94
CA LEU A 17 6.21 6.66 11.07
C LEU A 17 6.74 5.42 11.79
N PHE A 18 7.10 4.36 11.06
CA PHE A 18 7.71 3.16 11.65
C PHE A 18 8.99 3.50 12.39
N HIS A 19 9.87 4.27 11.75
CA HIS A 19 11.14 4.65 12.37
C HIS A 19 10.93 5.49 13.63
N ARG A 20 10.12 6.54 13.56
CA ARG A 20 9.85 7.44 14.68
C ARG A 20 9.30 6.68 15.90
N ILE A 21 8.24 5.88 15.68
CA ILE A 21 7.64 5.11 16.77
C ILE A 21 8.60 4.05 17.33
N ALA A 22 9.41 3.42 16.49
CA ALA A 22 10.42 2.47 16.94
C ALA A 22 11.50 3.14 17.82
N VAL A 23 11.95 4.34 17.44
CA VAL A 23 12.89 5.15 18.25
C VAL A 23 12.26 5.59 19.57
N GLU A 24 11.04 6.13 19.55
CA GLU A 24 10.29 6.55 20.74
C GLU A 24 10.10 5.40 21.76
N ARG A 25 9.96 4.17 21.25
CA ARG A 25 9.85 2.95 22.08
C ARG A 25 11.18 2.33 22.46
N GLY A 26 12.31 2.92 22.05
CA GLY A 26 13.64 2.38 22.31
C GLY A 26 13.95 1.05 21.61
N LEU A 27 13.23 0.74 20.53
CA LEU A 27 13.37 -0.51 19.77
C LEU A 27 14.53 -0.45 18.77
N VAL A 28 14.82 0.74 18.24
CA VAL A 28 15.90 0.97 17.27
C VAL A 28 16.68 2.26 17.63
N PRO A 29 17.95 2.38 17.24
CA PRO A 29 18.71 3.62 17.41
C PRO A 29 18.18 4.72 16.49
N SER A 30 18.25 5.97 16.94
CA SER A 30 17.80 7.15 16.15
C SER A 30 18.60 7.37 14.86
N GLY A 31 19.80 6.82 14.75
CA GLY A 31 20.63 6.90 13.55
C GLY A 31 20.32 5.84 12.48
N LEU A 32 19.35 4.95 12.72
CA LEU A 32 18.87 4.01 11.70
C LEU A 32 18.19 4.79 10.58
N GLU A 33 18.36 4.35 9.34
CA GLU A 33 17.69 4.99 8.21
C GLU A 33 16.14 4.93 8.37
N PRO A 34 15.42 6.06 8.17
CA PRO A 34 13.98 6.12 8.43
C PRO A 34 13.17 5.44 7.33
N ARG A 35 13.25 4.12 7.29
CA ARG A 35 12.51 3.24 6.38
C ARG A 35 11.91 2.06 7.13
N LYS A 36 10.70 1.69 6.77
CA LYS A 36 9.99 0.53 7.32
C LYS A 36 10.84 -0.75 7.23
N ASN A 37 11.48 -0.98 6.08
CA ASN A 37 12.28 -2.19 5.87
C ASN A 37 13.51 -2.23 6.76
N GLU A 38 14.21 -1.10 6.97
CA GLU A 38 15.35 -0.99 7.85
C GLU A 38 14.98 -1.30 9.31
N VAL A 39 13.86 -0.74 9.77
CA VAL A 39 13.32 -1.04 11.12
C VAL A 39 12.97 -2.53 11.25
N ARG A 40 12.31 -3.11 10.26
CA ARG A 40 11.96 -4.53 10.24
C ARG A 40 13.21 -5.40 10.32
N ASP A 41 14.18 -5.14 9.45
CA ASP A 41 15.37 -5.97 9.32
C ASP A 41 16.27 -5.84 10.55
N PHE A 42 16.37 -4.63 11.13
CA PHE A 42 17.07 -4.43 12.40
C PHE A 42 16.46 -5.28 13.52
N LEU A 43 15.14 -5.23 13.71
CA LEU A 43 14.46 -5.98 14.77
C LEU A 43 14.54 -7.49 14.53
N ARG A 44 14.38 -7.95 13.30
CA ARG A 44 14.49 -9.37 12.95
C ARG A 44 15.90 -9.91 13.17
N ASN A 45 16.91 -9.18 12.75
CA ASN A 45 18.31 -9.55 12.97
C ASN A 45 18.68 -9.60 14.47
N ALA A 46 18.01 -8.79 15.31
CA ALA A 46 18.11 -8.84 16.76
C ALA A 46 17.24 -9.92 17.43
N GLY A 47 16.53 -10.77 16.66
CA GLY A 47 15.62 -11.79 17.20
C GLY A 47 14.34 -11.23 17.82
N GLN A 48 13.96 -9.99 17.50
CA GLN A 48 12.82 -9.27 18.10
C GLN A 48 11.59 -9.25 17.20
N GLU A 49 11.22 -10.41 16.62
CA GLU A 49 10.06 -10.51 15.73
C GLU A 49 8.73 -10.12 16.43
N THR A 50 8.59 -10.43 17.72
CA THR A 50 7.41 -10.02 18.50
C THR A 50 7.29 -8.50 18.58
N ALA A 51 8.41 -7.79 18.87
CA ALA A 51 8.41 -6.33 18.92
C ALA A 51 8.10 -5.71 17.56
N TRP A 52 8.60 -6.30 16.46
CA TRP A 52 8.23 -5.90 15.11
C TRP A 52 6.72 -6.06 14.85
N THR A 53 6.14 -7.19 15.22
CA THR A 53 4.72 -7.48 15.01
C THR A 53 3.81 -6.58 15.86
N GLU A 54 4.20 -6.28 17.09
CA GLU A 54 3.49 -5.31 17.95
C GLU A 54 3.57 -3.89 17.38
N LEU A 55 4.74 -3.49 16.87
CA LEU A 55 4.94 -2.20 16.21
C LEU A 55 4.03 -2.08 14.99
N GLN A 56 3.93 -3.12 14.17
CA GLN A 56 2.99 -3.16 13.04
C GLN A 56 1.54 -2.97 13.50
N GLY A 57 1.11 -3.67 14.56
CA GLY A 57 -0.23 -3.54 15.12
C GLY A 57 -0.56 -2.10 15.53
N TYR A 58 0.39 -1.40 16.12
CA TYR A 58 0.24 0.01 16.48
C TYR A 58 0.20 0.93 15.26
N VAL A 59 1.20 0.81 14.36
CA VAL A 59 1.33 1.71 13.20
C VAL A 59 0.17 1.56 12.23
N TYR A 60 -0.30 0.33 11.98
CA TYR A 60 -1.46 0.10 11.11
C TYR A 60 -2.82 0.31 11.78
N GLY A 61 -2.82 0.50 13.09
CA GLY A 61 -3.99 0.80 13.91
C GLY A 61 -4.00 2.25 14.40
N PRO A 62 -3.82 2.50 15.72
CA PRO A 62 -3.92 3.84 16.29
C PRO A 62 -2.96 4.86 15.69
N GLY A 63 -1.73 4.44 15.35
CA GLY A 63 -0.70 5.31 14.80
C GLY A 63 -0.97 5.74 13.36
N MET A 64 -1.83 5.02 12.64
CA MET A 64 -2.07 5.26 11.22
C MET A 64 -2.54 6.68 10.91
N VAL A 65 -3.20 7.32 11.84
CA VAL A 65 -3.69 8.71 11.72
C VAL A 65 -2.58 9.71 11.37
N GLU A 66 -1.33 9.39 11.70
CA GLU A 66 -0.15 10.22 11.47
C GLU A 66 0.58 9.90 10.16
N ALA A 67 0.25 8.79 9.51
CA ALA A 67 0.90 8.40 8.26
C ALA A 67 0.48 9.34 7.10
N PRO A 68 1.42 9.91 6.34
CA PRO A 68 1.10 10.73 5.19
C PRO A 68 0.69 9.89 3.97
N VAL A 69 0.05 10.56 3.01
CA VAL A 69 -0.15 10.02 1.66
C VAL A 69 1.15 10.16 0.88
N PHE A 70 1.50 9.17 0.06
CA PHE A 70 2.59 9.36 -0.91
C PHE A 70 2.29 10.52 -1.86
N SER A 71 3.30 11.35 -2.10
CA SER A 71 3.19 12.49 -3.02
C SER A 71 2.75 12.03 -4.41
N GLY A 72 1.74 12.67 -5.00
CA GLY A 72 1.18 12.34 -6.31
C GLY A 72 0.07 11.29 -6.31
N ALA A 73 -0.15 10.55 -5.19
CA ALA A 73 -1.20 9.54 -5.13
C ALA A 73 -2.62 10.16 -5.22
N ILE A 74 -2.88 11.24 -4.51
CA ILE A 74 -4.18 11.95 -4.58
C ILE A 74 -4.46 12.43 -5.99
N GLU A 75 -3.47 13.03 -6.64
CA GLU A 75 -3.56 13.53 -8.02
C GLU A 75 -3.88 12.41 -9.00
N PHE A 76 -3.31 11.21 -8.80
CA PHE A 76 -3.61 10.03 -9.60
C PHE A 76 -5.09 9.63 -9.48
N PHE A 77 -5.62 9.54 -8.25
CA PHE A 77 -7.04 9.22 -8.03
C PHE A 77 -7.97 10.29 -8.60
N VAL A 78 -7.62 11.57 -8.49
CA VAL A 78 -8.37 12.68 -9.10
C VAL A 78 -8.37 12.57 -10.62
N ARG A 79 -7.21 12.22 -11.23
CA ARG A 79 -7.10 12.02 -12.68
C ARG A 79 -7.92 10.83 -13.15
N ALA A 80 -7.88 9.70 -12.43
CA ALA A 80 -8.71 8.53 -12.74
C ALA A 80 -10.21 8.88 -12.71
N LYS A 81 -10.66 9.64 -11.70
CA LYS A 81 -12.05 10.14 -11.62
C LYS A 81 -12.41 11.01 -12.84
N ARG A 82 -11.57 11.98 -13.20
CA ARG A 82 -11.81 12.88 -14.35
C ARG A 82 -11.89 12.13 -15.68
N SER A 83 -11.14 11.03 -15.79
CA SER A 83 -11.14 10.13 -16.94
C SER A 83 -12.24 9.06 -16.88
N GLU A 84 -13.12 9.11 -15.87
CA GLU A 84 -14.19 8.14 -15.62
C GLU A 84 -13.71 6.69 -15.53
N LEU A 85 -12.45 6.47 -15.12
CA LEU A 85 -11.88 5.15 -15.02
C LEU A 85 -12.28 4.49 -13.69
N PRO A 86 -12.81 3.26 -13.71
CA PRO A 86 -13.02 2.48 -12.51
C PRO A 86 -11.71 2.24 -11.76
N ILE A 87 -11.64 2.69 -10.50
CA ILE A 87 -10.50 2.50 -9.62
C ILE A 87 -10.94 1.85 -8.31
N TYR A 88 -10.15 0.93 -7.81
CA TYR A 88 -10.36 0.17 -6.59
C TYR A 88 -9.12 0.19 -5.71
N ILE A 89 -9.31 0.23 -4.40
CA ILE A 89 -8.25 -0.06 -3.43
C ILE A 89 -8.40 -1.52 -3.02
N ILE A 90 -7.34 -2.32 -3.19
CA ILE A 90 -7.35 -3.76 -2.93
C ILE A 90 -6.07 -4.12 -2.20
N SER A 91 -6.13 -4.38 -0.90
CA SER A 91 -4.95 -4.63 -0.07
C SER A 91 -5.04 -5.92 0.71
N HIS A 92 -3.89 -6.54 0.95
CA HIS A 92 -3.76 -7.59 1.96
C HIS A 92 -3.66 -6.94 3.34
N LYS A 93 -4.74 -7.04 4.11
CA LYS A 93 -4.80 -6.45 5.45
C LYS A 93 -5.65 -7.32 6.37
N THR A 94 -5.08 -7.80 7.47
CA THR A 94 -5.83 -8.50 8.51
C THR A 94 -6.72 -7.52 9.26
N ARG A 95 -7.84 -8.00 9.81
CA ARG A 95 -8.75 -7.13 10.55
C ARG A 95 -8.19 -6.73 11.90
N ASN A 96 -7.46 -7.63 12.55
CA ASN A 96 -6.86 -7.39 13.85
C ASN A 96 -5.35 -7.59 13.78
N PRO A 97 -4.57 -6.94 14.64
CA PRO A 97 -3.16 -7.24 14.82
C PRO A 97 -2.94 -8.71 15.19
N VAL A 98 -1.81 -9.27 14.74
CA VAL A 98 -1.42 -10.66 15.11
C VAL A 98 -0.99 -10.73 16.57
N VAL A 99 -0.34 -9.68 17.08
CA VAL A 99 0.15 -9.58 18.46
C VAL A 99 -0.18 -8.20 19.02
N GLY A 100 -0.39 -8.10 20.32
CA GLY A 100 -0.65 -6.85 21.03
C GLY A 100 -2.14 -6.51 21.19
N PRO A 101 -2.46 -5.27 21.56
CA PRO A 101 -3.82 -4.81 21.77
C PRO A 101 -4.69 -4.96 20.52
N THR A 102 -5.96 -5.34 20.72
CA THR A 102 -6.91 -5.48 19.61
C THR A 102 -7.31 -4.12 19.06
N HIS A 103 -7.09 -3.93 17.76
CA HIS A 103 -7.53 -2.75 16.99
C HIS A 103 -8.21 -3.23 15.71
N ASP A 104 -9.26 -2.56 15.26
CA ASP A 104 -9.83 -2.82 13.93
C ASP A 104 -8.99 -2.07 12.87
N LEU A 105 -8.04 -2.79 12.25
CA LEU A 105 -7.12 -2.23 11.25
C LEU A 105 -7.86 -1.85 9.95
N HIS A 106 -9.00 -2.51 9.65
CA HIS A 106 -9.83 -2.12 8.51
C HIS A 106 -10.54 -0.78 8.76
N GLN A 107 -11.02 -0.57 10.01
CA GLN A 107 -11.64 0.70 10.38
C GLN A 107 -10.61 1.83 10.36
N ALA A 108 -9.42 1.60 10.95
CA ALA A 108 -8.32 2.57 10.92
C ALA A 108 -7.97 3.01 9.48
N ALA A 109 -7.88 2.04 8.56
CA ALA A 109 -7.63 2.32 7.15
C ALA A 109 -8.75 3.12 6.48
N ARG A 110 -10.02 2.81 6.78
CA ARG A 110 -11.16 3.56 6.23
C ARG A 110 -11.24 4.98 6.79
N ASP A 111 -10.97 5.16 8.09
CA ASP A 111 -10.93 6.48 8.73
C ASP A 111 -9.80 7.35 8.15
N TRP A 112 -8.64 6.73 7.89
CA TRP A 112 -7.52 7.39 7.23
C TRP A 112 -7.90 7.84 5.80
N LEU A 113 -8.52 6.97 5.00
CA LEU A 113 -9.01 7.32 3.66
C LEU A 113 -10.03 8.46 3.70
N ALA A 114 -10.96 8.42 4.66
CA ALA A 114 -11.96 9.48 4.84
C ALA A 114 -11.28 10.82 5.17
N ARG A 115 -10.33 10.82 6.12
CA ARG A 115 -9.57 12.01 6.54
C ARG A 115 -8.81 12.65 5.38
N HIS A 116 -8.23 11.84 4.48
CA HIS A 116 -7.49 12.32 3.31
C HIS A 116 -8.38 12.64 2.11
N GLY A 117 -9.71 12.58 2.26
CA GLY A 117 -10.67 13.02 1.26
C GLY A 117 -10.92 12.02 0.14
N PHE A 118 -10.54 10.74 0.30
CA PHE A 118 -10.80 9.72 -0.72
C PHE A 118 -12.29 9.51 -0.98
N PHE A 119 -13.12 9.59 0.05
CA PHE A 119 -14.57 9.44 -0.05
C PHE A 119 -15.31 10.76 -0.34
N ASP A 120 -14.62 11.89 -0.28
CA ASP A 120 -15.19 13.20 -0.57
C ASP A 120 -15.56 13.30 -2.07
N ARG A 121 -16.84 13.44 -2.35
CA ARG A 121 -17.39 13.51 -3.72
C ARG A 121 -16.85 14.69 -4.53
N VAL A 122 -16.48 15.79 -3.89
CA VAL A 122 -15.91 16.97 -4.57
C VAL A 122 -14.45 16.72 -4.96
N LYS A 123 -13.71 15.99 -4.14
CA LYS A 123 -12.29 15.66 -4.37
C LYS A 123 -12.15 14.39 -5.24
N ILE A 124 -11.96 13.24 -4.60
CA ILE A 124 -11.74 11.95 -5.25
C ILE A 124 -13.06 11.24 -5.53
N GLY A 125 -13.97 11.20 -4.54
CA GLY A 125 -15.28 10.56 -4.66
C GLY A 125 -15.22 9.06 -4.85
N LEU A 126 -14.18 8.38 -4.29
CA LEU A 126 -14.10 6.92 -4.30
C LEU A 126 -15.25 6.36 -3.45
N PRO A 127 -16.14 5.52 -4.02
CA PRO A 127 -17.17 4.88 -3.22
C PRO A 127 -16.54 3.95 -2.16
N PRO A 128 -16.97 4.00 -0.87
CA PRO A 128 -16.41 3.13 0.17
C PRO A 128 -16.46 1.64 -0.14
N GLU A 129 -17.43 1.20 -0.94
CA GLU A 129 -17.57 -0.18 -1.43
C GLU A 129 -16.51 -0.58 -2.47
N ARG A 130 -15.69 0.36 -2.94
CA ARG A 130 -14.54 0.08 -3.81
C ARG A 130 -13.23 -0.12 -3.04
N VAL A 131 -13.30 -0.24 -1.71
CA VAL A 131 -12.16 -0.55 -0.85
C VAL A 131 -12.29 -1.97 -0.32
N PHE A 132 -11.36 -2.84 -0.69
CA PHE A 132 -11.33 -4.26 -0.35
C PHE A 132 -10.09 -4.59 0.46
N PHE A 133 -10.29 -5.27 1.57
CA PHE A 133 -9.21 -5.81 2.41
C PHE A 133 -9.34 -7.32 2.46
N GLY A 134 -8.36 -8.02 1.90
CA GLY A 134 -8.23 -9.47 2.00
C GLY A 134 -7.40 -9.86 3.21
N ALA A 135 -7.80 -10.88 3.96
CA ALA A 135 -7.02 -11.38 5.09
C ALA A 135 -5.77 -12.16 4.63
N THR A 136 -5.71 -12.54 3.37
CA THR A 136 -4.59 -13.26 2.74
C THR A 136 -4.24 -12.64 1.39
N ARG A 137 -3.00 -12.91 0.91
CA ARG A 137 -2.59 -12.56 -0.46
C ARG A 137 -3.52 -13.18 -1.50
N ARG A 138 -3.96 -14.41 -1.27
CA ARG A 138 -4.90 -15.10 -2.16
C ARG A 138 -6.21 -14.34 -2.30
N GLU A 139 -6.81 -13.90 -1.19
CA GLU A 139 -8.04 -13.09 -1.23
C GLU A 139 -7.82 -11.76 -1.95
N LYS A 140 -6.66 -11.10 -1.78
CA LYS A 140 -6.28 -9.90 -2.55
C LYS A 140 -6.31 -10.20 -4.05
N ILE A 141 -5.69 -11.28 -4.49
CA ILE A 141 -5.65 -11.67 -5.90
C ILE A 141 -7.06 -12.05 -6.41
N ASP A 142 -7.86 -12.76 -5.62
CA ASP A 142 -9.24 -13.08 -5.97
C ASP A 142 -10.09 -11.83 -6.18
N HIS A 143 -9.86 -10.75 -5.41
CA HIS A 143 -10.48 -9.45 -5.66
C HIS A 143 -10.03 -8.83 -6.99
N ILE A 144 -8.74 -8.88 -7.32
CA ILE A 144 -8.18 -8.35 -8.57
C ILE A 144 -8.85 -9.04 -9.77
N ILE A 145 -8.97 -10.38 -9.72
CA ILE A 145 -9.61 -11.18 -10.76
C ILE A 145 -11.10 -10.86 -10.87
N ARG A 146 -11.82 -10.88 -9.75
CA ARG A 146 -13.27 -10.66 -9.69
C ARG A 146 -13.66 -9.28 -10.22
N LEU A 147 -12.86 -8.26 -9.91
CA LEU A 147 -13.10 -6.88 -10.34
C LEU A 147 -12.59 -6.61 -11.76
N LYS A 148 -11.99 -7.63 -12.40
CA LYS A 148 -11.44 -7.55 -13.76
C LYS A 148 -10.45 -6.39 -13.91
N CYS A 149 -9.56 -6.22 -12.92
CA CYS A 149 -8.52 -5.23 -13.01
C CYS A 149 -7.66 -5.49 -14.26
N THR A 150 -7.37 -4.42 -15.01
CA THR A 150 -6.46 -4.46 -16.16
C THR A 150 -5.07 -3.96 -15.81
N HIS A 151 -4.97 -3.18 -14.72
CA HIS A 151 -3.73 -2.64 -14.16
C HIS A 151 -3.76 -2.84 -12.66
N PHE A 152 -2.63 -3.21 -12.07
CA PHE A 152 -2.48 -3.32 -10.62
C PHE A 152 -1.18 -2.68 -10.16
N ILE A 153 -1.27 -1.80 -9.15
CA ILE A 153 -0.17 -1.06 -8.56
C ILE A 153 0.06 -1.59 -7.16
N ASP A 154 1.28 -2.03 -6.84
CA ASP A 154 1.65 -2.68 -5.56
C ASP A 154 3.10 -2.36 -5.21
N ASP A 155 3.44 -2.28 -3.91
CA ASP A 155 4.82 -2.14 -3.43
C ASP A 155 5.54 -3.49 -3.26
N LEU A 156 4.81 -4.61 -3.33
CA LEU A 156 5.33 -5.96 -3.10
C LEU A 156 5.49 -6.75 -4.39
N GLU A 157 6.74 -7.03 -4.77
CA GLU A 157 7.08 -7.89 -5.92
C GLU A 157 6.45 -9.28 -5.80
N GLU A 158 6.34 -9.82 -4.56
CA GLU A 158 5.77 -11.13 -4.29
C GLU A 158 4.29 -11.25 -4.64
N THR A 159 3.56 -10.13 -4.75
CA THR A 159 2.19 -10.13 -5.28
C THR A 159 2.18 -10.52 -6.74
N PHE A 160 3.10 -9.97 -7.53
CA PHE A 160 3.22 -10.21 -8.96
C PHE A 160 3.86 -11.54 -9.32
N GLY A 161 4.66 -12.10 -8.40
CA GLY A 161 5.30 -13.40 -8.52
C GLY A 161 4.41 -14.58 -8.12
N ASP A 162 3.23 -14.34 -7.58
CA ASP A 162 2.29 -15.40 -7.20
C ASP A 162 1.70 -16.07 -8.45
N ASP A 163 1.74 -17.40 -8.52
CA ASP A 163 1.25 -18.19 -9.66
C ASP A 163 -0.25 -17.94 -9.97
N SER A 164 -1.01 -17.49 -8.97
CA SER A 164 -2.43 -17.16 -9.12
C SER A 164 -2.70 -15.76 -9.64
N PHE A 165 -1.65 -14.91 -9.76
CA PHE A 165 -1.83 -13.56 -10.28
C PHE A 165 -2.17 -13.59 -11.79
N PRO A 166 -3.24 -12.90 -12.25
CA PRO A 166 -3.67 -12.97 -13.64
C PRO A 166 -2.61 -12.40 -14.59
N ARG A 167 -2.33 -13.15 -15.67
CA ARG A 167 -1.25 -12.82 -16.62
C ARG A 167 -1.54 -11.64 -17.53
N ASP A 168 -2.82 -11.33 -17.72
CA ASP A 168 -3.34 -10.26 -18.57
C ASP A 168 -3.45 -8.91 -17.84
N VAL A 169 -3.11 -8.85 -16.55
CA VAL A 169 -3.06 -7.62 -15.77
C VAL A 169 -1.69 -6.97 -15.90
N GLU A 170 -1.68 -5.70 -16.31
CA GLU A 170 -0.47 -4.87 -16.31
C GLU A 170 0.02 -4.65 -14.88
N LYS A 171 1.26 -5.06 -14.61
CA LYS A 171 1.88 -5.06 -13.28
C LYS A 171 2.75 -3.82 -13.11
N ILE A 172 2.47 -3.01 -12.10
CA ILE A 172 3.23 -1.80 -11.77
C ILE A 172 3.75 -1.91 -10.34
N LEU A 173 5.05 -2.16 -10.21
CA LEU A 173 5.73 -2.22 -8.92
C LEU A 173 6.13 -0.80 -8.50
N PHE A 174 5.58 -0.35 -7.39
CA PHE A 174 5.92 0.94 -6.78
C PHE A 174 7.02 0.73 -5.74
N THR A 175 8.23 1.22 -6.02
CA THR A 175 9.36 1.10 -5.10
C THR A 175 10.38 2.20 -5.30
N ALA A 176 10.81 2.85 -4.20
CA ALA A 176 11.89 3.82 -4.23
C ALA A 176 13.27 3.18 -4.49
N GLN A 177 13.40 1.87 -4.29
CA GLN A 177 14.61 1.11 -4.56
C GLN A 177 14.41 0.28 -5.82
N LEU A 178 15.17 0.58 -6.86
CA LEU A 178 15.15 -0.25 -8.06
C LEU A 178 15.51 -1.70 -7.68
N PRO A 179 14.72 -2.68 -8.11
CA PRO A 179 15.03 -4.08 -7.86
C PRO A 179 16.39 -4.41 -8.47
N ALA A 180 17.16 -5.29 -7.80
CA ALA A 180 18.49 -5.69 -8.25
C ALA A 180 18.47 -6.36 -9.66
N ARG A 181 17.32 -6.87 -10.08
CA ARG A 181 17.07 -7.40 -11.42
C ARG A 181 15.70 -6.92 -11.91
N ALA A 182 15.62 -6.68 -13.23
CA ALA A 182 14.34 -6.42 -13.86
C ALA A 182 13.39 -7.62 -13.64
N VAL A 183 12.18 -7.34 -13.18
CA VAL A 183 11.14 -8.36 -13.01
C VAL A 183 10.42 -8.50 -14.35
N PRO A 184 10.50 -9.65 -15.02
CA PRO A 184 9.89 -9.82 -16.34
C PRO A 184 8.39 -9.53 -16.32
N GLY A 185 7.93 -8.66 -17.24
CA GLY A 185 6.52 -8.29 -17.35
C GLY A 185 6.00 -7.38 -16.23
N VAL A 186 6.89 -6.74 -15.47
CA VAL A 186 6.55 -5.77 -14.43
C VAL A 186 7.18 -4.42 -14.77
N ARG A 187 6.39 -3.37 -14.82
CA ARG A 187 6.89 -1.98 -14.88
C ARG A 187 7.25 -1.53 -13.48
N VAL A 188 8.39 -0.90 -13.32
CA VAL A 188 8.83 -0.36 -12.03
C VAL A 188 8.66 1.15 -12.05
N ALA A 189 8.08 1.70 -10.98
CA ALA A 189 7.92 3.13 -10.77
C ALA A 189 8.47 3.54 -9.40
N SER A 190 9.27 4.60 -9.35
CA SER A 190 9.82 5.15 -8.12
C SER A 190 8.94 6.23 -7.49
N ASP A 191 7.98 6.73 -8.24
CA ASP A 191 7.06 7.78 -7.83
C ASP A 191 5.72 7.71 -8.58
N TRP A 192 4.72 8.42 -8.06
CA TRP A 192 3.38 8.46 -8.65
C TRP A 192 3.31 9.19 -9.99
N ALA A 193 4.28 10.04 -10.34
CA ALA A 193 4.32 10.68 -11.65
C ALA A 193 4.65 9.65 -12.75
N GLN A 194 5.58 8.73 -12.48
CA GLN A 194 5.85 7.61 -13.40
C GLN A 194 4.65 6.68 -13.53
N ILE A 195 3.96 6.38 -12.41
CA ILE A 195 2.72 5.58 -12.47
C ILE A 195 1.67 6.26 -13.34
N GLN A 196 1.49 7.58 -13.19
CA GLN A 196 0.56 8.34 -14.04
C GLN A 196 0.91 8.22 -15.53
N ASN A 197 2.19 8.33 -15.89
CA ASN A 197 2.63 8.16 -17.26
C ASN A 197 2.33 6.75 -17.80
N TYR A 198 2.57 5.71 -16.99
CA TYR A 198 2.27 4.33 -17.39
C TYR A 198 0.78 4.05 -17.62
N VAL A 199 -0.08 4.66 -16.80
CA VAL A 199 -1.52 4.39 -16.82
C VAL A 199 -2.26 5.28 -17.82
N PHE A 200 -1.91 6.57 -17.88
CA PHE A 200 -2.71 7.53 -18.63
C PHE A 200 -2.07 7.99 -19.94
N ASP A 201 -0.74 7.95 -20.05
CA ASP A 201 -0.02 8.52 -21.21
C ASP A 201 0.48 7.44 -22.18
N ALA A 202 0.45 6.16 -21.79
CA ALA A 202 0.81 5.02 -22.65
C ALA A 202 -0.25 4.71 -23.75
N THR A 203 -1.31 5.51 -23.85
CA THR A 203 -2.43 5.30 -24.78
C THR A 203 -2.38 6.21 -26.01
N ASN A 204 -1.22 6.83 -26.29
CA ASN A 204 -0.96 7.60 -27.55
C ASN A 204 -0.02 6.85 -28.48
#